data_6eeca84c3bbf63f3c68c80077c26b544
#
_entry.id   6eeca84c3bbf63f3c68c80077c26b544
#
_cell.length_a   1.000
_cell.length_b   1.000
_cell.length_c   1.000
_cell.angle_alpha   90.00
_cell.angle_beta   90.00
_cell.angle_gamma   90.00
#
_symmetry.space_group_name_H-M   'P 1'
#
loop_
_entity.id
_entity.type
_entity.pdbx_description
1 polymer ?
#
loop_
_entity_poly.entity_id
_entity_poly.type
_entity_poly.pdbx_seq_one_letter_code
_entity_poly.pdbx_strand_id
1 'polypeptide(L)'
;MIETAAPRLPLSGIRVLDVASFIAAPVAATVMADYGADVIKVEPPATGDPNRNMRTLSSYPPSAVNYPWEMDSRGKRSIAIDLRTPAGQQVLYRLIADTDVFITNYPLEVRGRLKVGYEHVRHLNPRLIYASFTGYGERGPDVNQVGFDSTAYFARSGLMDANRYEGQPPGVAMPGQGDRASGISLLAAIMMALWTREQTGDGQMVTSSLIANGLWSNGVGAQAALLGSHLPPRPPRDRPRSAVANPYRTRDDRWMQIAVVREDKTWPAFCLAVGRPDIERDPRFVDLPTRRKNSAALVAILDPIFANRDWAHWRLMWQEFGIPVGLIGRLQDLPEDAQALASGAVVATNNPEMPLTLAAPFTLAAAPVPPAEPAPKLGEHTDAILKAAGMTPDDIATLRADGIVS
;
A
#
# COMPACT_ATOMS: atom_id res chain seq x y z
N MET A 1 24.97 -2.28 -36.46
CA MET A 1 24.51 -2.14 -35.08
C MET A 1 23.10 -2.67 -35.04
N ILE A 2 22.87 -3.77 -34.34
CA ILE A 2 21.52 -4.30 -34.12
C ILE A 2 20.90 -3.36 -33.06
N GLU A 3 19.95 -2.56 -33.47
CA GLU A 3 19.13 -1.76 -32.58
C GLU A 3 18.38 -2.76 -31.66
N THR A 4 18.87 -2.96 -30.43
CA THR A 4 18.18 -3.77 -29.45
C THR A 4 16.93 -3.01 -29.09
N ALA A 5 15.76 -3.48 -29.56
CA ALA A 5 14.48 -2.96 -29.17
C ALA A 5 14.44 -2.89 -27.62
N ALA A 6 13.95 -1.77 -27.08
CA ALA A 6 13.79 -1.62 -25.63
C ALA A 6 13.03 -2.83 -25.07
N PRO A 7 13.46 -3.41 -23.95
CA PRO A 7 12.82 -4.60 -23.40
C PRO A 7 11.33 -4.32 -23.16
N ARG A 8 10.49 -5.18 -23.72
CA ARG A 8 9.03 -5.09 -23.56
C ARG A 8 8.68 -5.30 -22.08
N LEU A 9 7.96 -4.34 -21.48
CA LEU A 9 7.52 -4.46 -20.10
C LEU A 9 6.52 -5.64 -19.94
N PRO A 10 6.47 -6.30 -18.78
CA PRO A 10 5.72 -7.55 -18.59
C PRO A 10 4.23 -7.47 -18.90
N LEU A 11 3.61 -6.31 -18.66
CA LEU A 11 2.16 -6.10 -18.88
C LEU A 11 1.88 -5.32 -20.18
N SER A 12 2.88 -5.16 -21.07
CA SER A 12 2.66 -4.53 -22.37
C SER A 12 1.61 -5.30 -23.17
N GLY A 13 0.57 -4.59 -23.61
CA GLY A 13 -0.56 -5.17 -24.35
C GLY A 13 -1.74 -5.56 -23.46
N ILE A 14 -1.60 -5.51 -22.14
CA ILE A 14 -2.71 -5.63 -21.20
C ILE A 14 -3.44 -4.29 -21.09
N ARG A 15 -4.75 -4.28 -21.28
CA ARG A 15 -5.62 -3.12 -21.13
C ARG A 15 -6.43 -3.21 -19.84
N VAL A 16 -6.41 -2.14 -19.05
CA VAL A 16 -7.06 -2.06 -17.74
C VAL A 16 -8.03 -0.90 -17.69
N LEU A 17 -9.26 -1.14 -17.26
CA LEU A 17 -10.21 -0.11 -16.86
C LEU A 17 -10.20 0.04 -15.34
N ASP A 18 -9.70 1.17 -14.86
CA ASP A 18 -9.73 1.56 -13.45
C ASP A 18 -11.02 2.35 -13.17
N VAL A 19 -12.11 1.63 -12.86
CA VAL A 19 -13.44 2.16 -12.50
C VAL A 19 -13.58 2.12 -10.97
N ALA A 20 -12.56 2.60 -10.29
CA ALA A 20 -12.47 2.63 -8.84
C ALA A 20 -12.23 4.06 -8.35
N SER A 21 -12.21 4.29 -7.06
CA SER A 21 -11.94 5.60 -6.46
C SER A 21 -11.02 5.50 -5.24
N PHE A 22 -10.48 6.63 -4.82
CA PHE A 22 -9.52 6.75 -3.73
C PHE A 22 -8.19 6.01 -4.00
N ILE A 23 -7.77 5.07 -3.11
CA ILE A 23 -6.41 4.54 -3.09
C ILE A 23 -6.37 3.03 -3.35
N ALA A 24 -7.06 2.22 -2.57
CA ALA A 24 -6.82 0.77 -2.46
C ALA A 24 -6.85 0.02 -3.80
N ALA A 25 -7.95 0.08 -4.52
CA ALA A 25 -8.08 -0.57 -5.83
C ALA A 25 -7.29 0.17 -6.93
N PRO A 26 -7.31 1.52 -7.00
CA PRO A 26 -6.52 2.27 -7.97
C PRO A 26 -5.02 2.01 -7.91
N VAL A 27 -4.44 1.70 -6.74
CA VAL A 27 -3.01 1.35 -6.60
C VAL A 27 -2.66 0.09 -7.39
N ALA A 28 -3.54 -0.93 -7.42
CA ALA A 28 -3.29 -2.10 -8.26
C ALA A 28 -3.14 -1.72 -9.74
N ALA A 29 -4.02 -0.84 -10.24
CA ALA A 29 -3.95 -0.30 -11.59
C ALA A 29 -2.69 0.55 -11.83
N THR A 30 -2.28 1.36 -10.85
CA THR A 30 -1.04 2.17 -10.94
C THR A 30 0.19 1.28 -11.09
N VAL A 31 0.31 0.23 -10.29
CA VAL A 31 1.42 -0.72 -10.42
C VAL A 31 1.36 -1.46 -11.77
N MET A 32 0.16 -1.79 -12.27
CA MET A 32 0.04 -2.35 -13.62
C MET A 32 0.53 -1.37 -14.70
N ALA A 33 0.25 -0.07 -14.56
CA ALA A 33 0.77 0.97 -15.46
C ALA A 33 2.30 1.08 -15.39
N ASP A 34 2.90 1.07 -14.19
CA ASP A 34 4.36 1.06 -13.99
C ASP A 34 5.02 -0.10 -14.77
N TYR A 35 4.35 -1.25 -14.88
CA TYR A 35 4.83 -2.43 -15.61
C TYR A 35 4.29 -2.56 -17.05
N GLY A 36 3.76 -1.49 -17.62
CA GLY A 36 3.49 -1.37 -19.07
C GLY A 36 2.06 -1.67 -19.50
N ALA A 37 1.11 -1.85 -18.58
CA ALA A 37 -0.29 -1.96 -18.96
C ALA A 37 -0.84 -0.60 -19.45
N ASP A 38 -1.76 -0.63 -20.42
CA ASP A 38 -2.54 0.52 -20.85
C ASP A 38 -3.72 0.72 -19.88
N VAL A 39 -3.56 1.61 -18.91
CA VAL A 39 -4.54 1.84 -17.85
C VAL A 39 -5.39 3.09 -18.14
N ILE A 40 -6.68 2.88 -18.24
CA ILE A 40 -7.67 3.94 -18.44
C ILE A 40 -8.43 4.15 -17.12
N LYS A 41 -8.23 5.29 -16.49
CA LYS A 41 -8.95 5.74 -15.31
C LYS A 41 -10.29 6.36 -15.74
N VAL A 42 -11.39 5.77 -15.28
CA VAL A 42 -12.75 6.25 -15.55
C VAL A 42 -13.24 7.10 -14.39
N GLU A 43 -13.63 8.32 -14.65
CA GLU A 43 -13.99 9.32 -13.65
C GLU A 43 -15.31 10.03 -13.98
N PRO A 44 -16.06 10.51 -12.95
CA PRO A 44 -17.21 11.38 -13.21
C PRO A 44 -16.78 12.73 -13.80
N PRO A 45 -17.48 13.27 -14.82
CA PRO A 45 -17.02 14.44 -15.57
C PRO A 45 -16.82 15.72 -14.73
N ALA A 46 -17.69 15.97 -13.75
CA ALA A 46 -17.66 17.22 -13.00
C ALA A 46 -16.71 17.23 -11.82
N THR A 47 -16.52 16.07 -11.17
CA THR A 47 -15.83 16.00 -9.88
C THR A 47 -14.52 15.22 -9.92
N GLY A 48 -14.36 14.34 -10.88
CA GLY A 48 -13.23 13.40 -10.92
C GLY A 48 -13.25 12.41 -9.74
N ASP A 49 -12.14 11.74 -9.58
CA ASP A 49 -11.88 10.87 -8.42
C ASP A 49 -11.70 11.71 -7.15
N PRO A 50 -12.32 11.35 -6.02
CA PRO A 50 -12.09 12.02 -4.73
C PRO A 50 -10.60 12.13 -4.34
N ASN A 51 -9.74 11.24 -4.81
CA ASN A 51 -8.29 11.29 -4.56
C ASN A 51 -7.65 12.60 -5.09
N ARG A 52 -8.22 13.23 -6.12
CA ARG A 52 -7.78 14.53 -6.63
C ARG A 52 -7.82 15.65 -5.58
N ASN A 53 -8.65 15.47 -4.53
CA ASN A 53 -8.85 16.46 -3.47
C ASN A 53 -8.25 16.03 -2.13
N MET A 54 -7.61 14.85 -2.02
CA MET A 54 -7.07 14.32 -0.76
C MET A 54 -6.04 15.25 -0.12
N ARG A 55 -5.22 15.94 -0.91
CA ARG A 55 -4.21 16.89 -0.40
C ARG A 55 -4.78 18.03 0.45
N THR A 56 -6.09 18.32 0.33
CA THR A 56 -6.74 19.39 1.08
C THR A 56 -7.21 18.98 2.46
N LEU A 57 -7.13 17.68 2.78
CA LEU A 57 -7.50 17.17 4.09
C LEU A 57 -6.43 17.53 5.12
N SER A 58 -6.85 17.91 6.32
CA SER A 58 -5.94 18.31 7.41
C SER A 58 -4.97 17.21 7.87
N SER A 59 -5.26 15.95 7.55
CA SER A 59 -4.39 14.81 7.83
C SER A 59 -3.23 14.64 6.83
N TYR A 60 -3.23 15.40 5.72
CA TYR A 60 -2.17 15.36 4.73
C TYR A 60 -1.23 16.56 4.89
N PRO A 61 0.10 16.36 4.80
CA PRO A 61 1.06 17.46 4.78
C PRO A 61 0.74 18.44 3.64
N PRO A 62 0.77 19.76 3.89
CA PRO A 62 0.50 20.76 2.86
C PRO A 62 1.57 20.74 1.77
N SER A 63 1.14 20.85 0.51
CA SER A 63 2.01 20.91 -0.67
C SER A 63 1.34 21.68 -1.80
N ALA A 64 2.13 22.38 -2.61
CA ALA A 64 1.67 22.96 -3.87
C ALA A 64 1.35 21.88 -4.90
N VAL A 65 2.10 20.76 -4.89
CA VAL A 65 1.91 19.60 -5.76
C VAL A 65 0.85 18.68 -5.19
N ASN A 66 0.01 18.13 -6.05
CA ASN A 66 -0.99 17.13 -5.67
C ASN A 66 -0.35 15.73 -5.58
N TYR A 67 0.62 15.60 -4.67
CA TYR A 67 1.41 14.38 -4.52
C TYR A 67 0.59 13.11 -4.25
N PRO A 68 -0.57 13.12 -3.57
CA PRO A 68 -1.38 11.91 -3.43
C PRO A 68 -1.91 11.42 -4.78
N TRP A 69 -2.42 12.35 -5.61
CA TRP A 69 -2.90 12.02 -6.94
C TRP A 69 -1.77 11.55 -7.87
N GLU A 70 -0.66 12.28 -7.89
CA GLU A 70 0.53 11.91 -8.68
C GLU A 70 1.04 10.52 -8.33
N MET A 71 1.12 10.19 -7.04
CA MET A 71 1.59 8.89 -6.58
C MET A 71 0.65 7.74 -6.97
N ASP A 72 -0.67 7.94 -6.84
CA ASP A 72 -1.67 6.86 -6.95
C ASP A 72 -2.30 6.78 -8.36
N SER A 73 -1.94 7.70 -9.29
CA SER A 73 -2.53 7.77 -10.64
C SER A 73 -1.51 8.00 -11.77
N ARG A 74 -0.22 7.98 -11.46
CA ARG A 74 0.86 8.11 -12.45
C ARG A 74 0.73 7.09 -13.57
N GLY A 75 1.13 7.46 -14.77
CA GLY A 75 1.17 6.59 -15.95
C GLY A 75 -0.18 6.11 -16.47
N LYS A 76 -1.30 6.61 -15.91
CA LYS A 76 -2.66 6.30 -16.39
C LYS A 76 -3.10 7.31 -17.45
N ARG A 77 -4.10 6.92 -18.24
CA ARG A 77 -4.87 7.82 -19.08
C ARG A 77 -6.23 8.07 -18.41
N SER A 78 -6.77 9.28 -18.48
CA SER A 78 -8.07 9.62 -17.89
C SER A 78 -9.14 9.81 -18.96
N ILE A 79 -10.31 9.21 -18.72
CA ILE A 79 -11.55 9.45 -19.43
C ILE A 79 -12.63 9.87 -18.43
N ALA A 80 -13.35 10.94 -18.75
CA ALA A 80 -14.45 11.42 -17.93
C ALA A 80 -15.78 10.99 -18.53
N ILE A 81 -16.55 10.13 -17.78
CA ILE A 81 -17.84 9.56 -18.23
C ILE A 81 -18.87 9.62 -17.12
N ASP A 82 -20.07 10.13 -17.42
CA ASP A 82 -21.20 10.05 -16.49
C ASP A 82 -21.89 8.67 -16.54
N LEU A 83 -21.46 7.75 -15.70
CA LEU A 83 -22.01 6.41 -15.59
C LEU A 83 -23.43 6.35 -15.00
N ARG A 84 -23.99 7.46 -14.53
CA ARG A 84 -25.39 7.53 -14.07
C ARG A 84 -26.36 7.51 -15.24
N THR A 85 -25.89 7.81 -16.43
CA THR A 85 -26.69 7.87 -17.66
C THR A 85 -26.58 6.57 -18.46
N PRO A 86 -27.66 6.15 -19.18
CA PRO A 86 -27.59 5.02 -20.09
C PRO A 86 -26.53 5.20 -21.20
N ALA A 87 -26.38 6.42 -21.73
CA ALA A 87 -25.37 6.71 -22.75
C ALA A 87 -23.93 6.52 -22.22
N GLY A 88 -23.63 7.01 -21.01
CA GLY A 88 -22.33 6.79 -20.38
C GLY A 88 -22.06 5.31 -20.09
N GLN A 89 -23.06 4.54 -19.68
CA GLN A 89 -22.95 3.09 -19.53
C GLN A 89 -22.62 2.40 -20.86
N GLN A 90 -23.25 2.80 -21.97
CA GLN A 90 -22.93 2.26 -23.29
C GLN A 90 -21.50 2.59 -23.75
N VAL A 91 -21.01 3.80 -23.45
CA VAL A 91 -19.61 4.16 -23.69
C VAL A 91 -18.68 3.22 -22.91
N LEU A 92 -18.94 3.00 -21.61
CA LEU A 92 -18.15 2.09 -20.80
C LEU A 92 -18.19 0.64 -21.34
N TYR A 93 -19.37 0.16 -21.74
CA TYR A 93 -19.53 -1.21 -22.26
C TYR A 93 -18.73 -1.42 -23.56
N ARG A 94 -18.65 -0.39 -24.40
CA ARG A 94 -17.81 -0.44 -25.60
C ARG A 94 -16.32 -0.57 -25.24
N LEU A 95 -15.87 0.11 -24.19
CA LEU A 95 -14.47 0.00 -23.71
C LEU A 95 -14.20 -1.39 -23.11
N ILE A 96 -15.17 -2.01 -22.43
CA ILE A 96 -15.04 -3.33 -21.80
C ILE A 96 -14.80 -4.43 -22.83
N ALA A 97 -15.33 -4.31 -24.04
CA ALA A 97 -15.22 -5.34 -25.08
C ALA A 97 -13.77 -5.72 -25.40
N ASP A 98 -12.83 -4.75 -25.30
CA ASP A 98 -11.40 -4.92 -25.57
C ASP A 98 -10.54 -4.81 -24.30
N THR A 99 -11.12 -4.97 -23.11
CA THR A 99 -10.45 -4.79 -21.82
C THR A 99 -10.06 -6.14 -21.22
N ASP A 100 -8.81 -6.26 -20.75
CA ASP A 100 -8.34 -7.46 -20.05
C ASP A 100 -8.76 -7.49 -18.59
N VAL A 101 -8.68 -6.33 -17.91
CA VAL A 101 -8.91 -6.21 -16.47
C VAL A 101 -9.82 -5.02 -16.17
N PHE A 102 -10.91 -5.28 -15.46
CA PHE A 102 -11.82 -4.25 -14.94
C PHE A 102 -11.67 -4.19 -13.42
N ILE A 103 -11.27 -3.05 -12.88
CA ILE A 103 -11.03 -2.87 -11.44
C ILE A 103 -12.10 -1.93 -10.89
N THR A 104 -12.74 -2.31 -9.78
CA THR A 104 -13.70 -1.44 -9.08
C THR A 104 -13.68 -1.65 -7.57
N ASN A 105 -13.92 -0.57 -6.82
CA ASN A 105 -14.17 -0.59 -5.39
C ASN A 105 -15.46 0.15 -5.01
N TYR A 106 -16.32 0.41 -5.95
CA TYR A 106 -17.61 0.98 -5.65
C TYR A 106 -18.40 0.02 -4.73
N PRO A 107 -19.19 0.51 -3.76
CA PRO A 107 -20.12 -0.30 -2.99
C PRO A 107 -21.05 -1.10 -3.89
N LEU A 108 -21.46 -2.30 -3.47
CA LEU A 108 -22.23 -3.22 -4.32
C LEU A 108 -23.54 -2.60 -4.84
N GLU A 109 -24.23 -1.83 -4.00
CA GLU A 109 -25.44 -1.10 -4.40
C GLU A 109 -25.16 -0.06 -5.49
N VAL A 110 -24.02 0.63 -5.40
CA VAL A 110 -23.58 1.60 -6.43
C VAL A 110 -23.27 0.89 -7.72
N ARG A 111 -22.59 -0.28 -7.68
CA ARG A 111 -22.33 -1.09 -8.89
C ARG A 111 -23.62 -1.54 -9.56
N GLY A 112 -24.62 -1.94 -8.79
CA GLY A 112 -25.94 -2.29 -9.30
C GLY A 112 -26.63 -1.10 -9.98
N ARG A 113 -26.66 0.06 -9.34
CA ARG A 113 -27.25 1.29 -9.89
C ARG A 113 -26.53 1.79 -11.14
N LEU A 114 -25.22 1.74 -11.18
CA LEU A 114 -24.40 2.15 -12.32
C LEU A 114 -24.30 1.05 -13.40
N LYS A 115 -24.83 -0.15 -13.14
CA LYS A 115 -24.75 -1.33 -14.02
C LYS A 115 -23.31 -1.73 -14.38
N VAL A 116 -22.40 -1.63 -13.40
CA VAL A 116 -20.98 -1.99 -13.53
C VAL A 116 -20.59 -3.19 -12.66
N GLY A 117 -21.56 -3.88 -12.06
CA GLY A 117 -21.31 -5.13 -11.33
C GLY A 117 -20.93 -6.28 -12.27
N TYR A 118 -20.28 -7.31 -11.72
CA TYR A 118 -19.80 -8.46 -12.50
C TYR A 118 -20.86 -9.06 -13.42
N GLU A 119 -22.07 -9.28 -12.89
CA GLU A 119 -23.20 -9.85 -13.65
C GLU A 119 -23.67 -8.96 -14.80
N HIS A 120 -23.40 -7.65 -14.74
CA HIS A 120 -23.76 -6.71 -15.80
C HIS A 120 -22.73 -6.68 -16.93
N VAL A 121 -21.45 -7.00 -16.65
CA VAL A 121 -20.38 -6.77 -17.62
C VAL A 121 -19.70 -8.04 -18.13
N ARG A 122 -19.80 -9.16 -17.43
CA ARG A 122 -19.11 -10.42 -17.80
C ARG A 122 -19.46 -10.96 -19.19
N HIS A 123 -20.67 -10.70 -19.66
CA HIS A 123 -21.13 -11.16 -20.98
C HIS A 123 -20.58 -10.31 -22.13
N LEU A 124 -20.08 -9.11 -21.85
CA LEU A 124 -19.50 -8.22 -22.86
C LEU A 124 -18.12 -8.68 -23.33
N ASN A 125 -17.40 -9.37 -22.46
CA ASN A 125 -16.10 -9.94 -22.75
C ASN A 125 -15.86 -11.21 -21.91
N PRO A 126 -15.96 -12.41 -22.49
CA PRO A 126 -15.75 -13.66 -21.75
C PRO A 126 -14.35 -13.82 -21.15
N ARG A 127 -13.37 -13.07 -21.63
CA ARG A 127 -11.99 -13.09 -21.14
C ARG A 127 -11.71 -12.06 -20.04
N LEU A 128 -12.71 -11.27 -19.65
CA LEU A 128 -12.56 -10.18 -18.68
C LEU A 128 -12.19 -10.71 -17.29
N ILE A 129 -11.09 -10.18 -16.72
CA ILE A 129 -10.79 -10.33 -15.30
C ILE A 129 -11.48 -9.17 -14.57
N TYR A 130 -12.50 -9.49 -13.79
CA TYR A 130 -13.23 -8.52 -12.99
C TYR A 130 -12.66 -8.49 -11.57
N ALA A 131 -11.93 -7.44 -11.22
CA ALA A 131 -11.28 -7.27 -9.93
C ALA A 131 -12.13 -6.38 -9.00
N SER A 132 -12.74 -7.01 -8.02
CA SER A 132 -13.55 -6.36 -7.01
C SER A 132 -12.79 -6.11 -5.73
N PHE A 133 -12.85 -4.89 -5.24
CA PHE A 133 -12.30 -4.52 -3.94
C PHE A 133 -13.37 -3.90 -3.05
N THR A 134 -13.38 -4.24 -1.76
CA THR A 134 -14.37 -3.73 -0.81
C THR A 134 -13.75 -3.42 0.56
N GLY A 135 -14.48 -2.74 1.42
CA GLY A 135 -14.08 -2.56 2.82
C GLY A 135 -14.15 -3.86 3.62
N TYR A 136 -15.30 -4.56 3.55
CA TYR A 136 -15.63 -5.68 4.44
C TYR A 136 -15.89 -7.01 3.73
N GLY A 137 -15.62 -7.12 2.45
CA GLY A 137 -15.92 -8.30 1.64
C GLY A 137 -17.26 -8.17 0.91
N GLU A 138 -17.59 -9.16 0.06
CA GLU A 138 -18.83 -9.18 -0.72
C GLU A 138 -19.92 -10.06 -0.10
N ARG A 139 -19.70 -10.54 1.12
CA ARG A 139 -20.63 -11.37 1.88
C ARG A 139 -20.60 -11.01 3.35
N GLY A 140 -21.68 -11.34 4.06
CA GLY A 140 -21.78 -11.15 5.49
C GLY A 140 -22.60 -9.91 5.87
N PRO A 141 -22.78 -9.66 7.19
CA PRO A 141 -23.66 -8.61 7.68
C PRO A 141 -23.20 -7.18 7.33
N ASP A 142 -21.89 -6.97 7.15
CA ASP A 142 -21.29 -5.65 6.91
C ASP A 142 -21.03 -5.37 5.40
N VAL A 143 -21.61 -6.16 4.50
CA VAL A 143 -21.35 -6.10 3.05
C VAL A 143 -21.60 -4.72 2.42
N ASN A 144 -22.58 -3.99 2.93
CA ASN A 144 -22.93 -2.65 2.45
C ASN A 144 -22.36 -1.53 3.33
N GLN A 145 -21.58 -1.87 4.36
CA GLN A 145 -20.97 -0.87 5.21
C GLN A 145 -19.83 -0.15 4.49
N VAL A 146 -19.80 1.18 4.60
CA VAL A 146 -18.68 1.99 4.09
C VAL A 146 -17.43 1.68 4.91
N GLY A 147 -16.35 1.31 4.22
CA GLY A 147 -15.07 0.98 4.84
C GLY A 147 -13.91 1.72 4.21
N PHE A 148 -13.08 2.32 5.07
CA PHE A 148 -11.80 2.92 4.74
C PHE A 148 -10.68 2.13 5.43
N ASP A 149 -9.43 2.42 5.11
CA ASP A 149 -8.30 1.75 5.74
C ASP A 149 -8.31 1.89 7.26
N SER A 150 -8.60 3.08 7.79
CA SER A 150 -8.69 3.32 9.24
C SER A 150 -9.78 2.47 9.91
N THR A 151 -10.93 2.27 9.27
CA THR A 151 -12.08 1.57 9.85
C THR A 151 -12.06 0.06 9.59
N ALA A 152 -11.80 -0.35 8.35
CA ALA A 152 -11.87 -1.76 7.95
C ALA A 152 -10.52 -2.49 8.09
N TYR A 153 -9.41 -1.86 7.62
CA TYR A 153 -8.10 -2.49 7.71
C TYR A 153 -7.51 -2.42 9.12
N PHE A 154 -7.48 -1.24 9.76
CA PHE A 154 -6.82 -1.07 11.05
C PHE A 154 -7.73 -1.36 12.26
N ALA A 155 -8.93 -0.76 12.32
CA ALA A 155 -9.78 -0.92 13.49
C ALA A 155 -10.43 -2.31 13.53
N ARG A 156 -11.15 -2.69 12.47
CA ARG A 156 -11.94 -3.94 12.46
C ARG A 156 -11.10 -5.21 12.47
N SER A 157 -9.87 -5.18 11.97
CA SER A 157 -8.92 -6.30 12.03
C SER A 157 -8.24 -6.47 13.38
N GLY A 158 -8.42 -5.54 14.31
CA GLY A 158 -7.76 -5.54 15.61
C GLY A 158 -6.32 -5.02 15.63
N LEU A 159 -5.78 -4.54 14.49
CA LEU A 159 -4.41 -4.01 14.43
C LEU A 159 -4.19 -2.82 15.37
N MET A 160 -5.17 -1.92 15.48
CA MET A 160 -5.08 -0.77 16.39
C MET A 160 -5.04 -1.20 17.85
N ASP A 161 -5.82 -2.21 18.23
CA ASP A 161 -5.82 -2.75 19.58
C ASP A 161 -4.54 -3.52 19.90
N ALA A 162 -4.08 -4.36 18.98
CA ALA A 162 -2.85 -5.15 19.14
C ALA A 162 -1.58 -4.29 19.30
N ASN A 163 -1.57 -3.08 18.71
CA ASN A 163 -0.43 -2.18 18.74
C ASN A 163 -0.44 -1.16 19.88
N ARG A 164 -1.56 -0.98 20.58
CA ARG A 164 -1.63 -0.04 21.70
C ARG A 164 -0.88 -0.53 22.94
N TYR A 165 -0.30 0.39 23.68
CA TYR A 165 0.21 0.10 25.00
C TYR A 165 -0.93 -0.09 26.01
N GLU A 166 -0.68 -0.94 27.01
CA GLU A 166 -1.62 -1.18 28.13
C GLU A 166 -2.05 0.14 28.76
N GLY A 167 -3.37 0.33 28.94
CA GLY A 167 -3.95 1.55 29.51
C GLY A 167 -3.97 2.76 28.58
N GLN A 168 -3.45 2.66 27.35
CA GLN A 168 -3.48 3.75 26.36
C GLN A 168 -4.60 3.55 25.32
N PRO A 169 -5.17 4.63 24.76
CA PRO A 169 -6.07 4.52 23.63
C PRO A 169 -5.36 3.95 22.40
N PRO A 170 -6.11 3.32 21.46
CA PRO A 170 -5.53 2.91 20.17
C PRO A 170 -5.00 4.10 19.39
N GLY A 171 -3.81 3.93 18.76
CA GLY A 171 -3.26 4.93 17.85
C GLY A 171 -3.98 4.96 16.51
N VAL A 172 -3.95 6.10 15.83
CA VAL A 172 -4.52 6.28 14.49
C VAL A 172 -3.41 6.16 13.45
N ALA A 173 -3.64 5.34 12.42
CA ALA A 173 -2.71 5.21 11.30
C ALA A 173 -2.87 6.38 10.32
N MET A 174 -1.80 6.68 9.58
CA MET A 174 -1.87 7.63 8.47
C MET A 174 -2.76 7.08 7.35
N PRO A 175 -3.57 7.93 6.68
CA PRO A 175 -4.43 7.50 5.59
C PRO A 175 -3.66 6.82 4.44
N GLY A 176 -4.23 5.74 3.92
CA GLY A 176 -3.70 5.02 2.76
C GLY A 176 -2.64 3.97 3.06
N GLN A 177 -2.19 3.78 4.31
CA GLN A 177 -1.21 2.74 4.66
C GLN A 177 -1.78 1.34 4.43
N GLY A 178 -3.00 1.07 4.90
CA GLY A 178 -3.68 -0.19 4.68
C GLY A 178 -4.16 -0.36 3.23
N ASP A 179 -4.58 0.73 2.60
CA ASP A 179 -5.02 0.74 1.21
C ASP A 179 -3.92 0.27 0.24
N ARG A 180 -2.71 0.82 0.36
CA ARG A 180 -1.61 0.47 -0.55
C ARG A 180 -1.17 -0.99 -0.41
N ALA A 181 -1.06 -1.48 0.81
CA ALA A 181 -0.78 -2.90 1.05
C ALA A 181 -1.86 -3.80 0.45
N SER A 182 -3.13 -3.40 0.61
CA SER A 182 -4.28 -4.13 0.07
C SER A 182 -4.36 -4.08 -1.46
N GLY A 183 -3.94 -2.96 -2.08
CA GLY A 183 -3.82 -2.83 -3.54
C GLY A 183 -2.84 -3.83 -4.15
N ILE A 184 -1.73 -4.11 -3.47
CA ILE A 184 -0.78 -5.15 -3.91
C ILE A 184 -1.39 -6.55 -3.80
N SER A 185 -2.21 -6.83 -2.78
CA SER A 185 -2.93 -8.10 -2.69
C SER A 185 -3.95 -8.27 -3.83
N LEU A 186 -4.65 -7.19 -4.21
CA LEU A 186 -5.53 -7.21 -5.37
C LEU A 186 -4.77 -7.45 -6.67
N LEU A 187 -3.63 -6.78 -6.86
CA LEU A 187 -2.74 -7.04 -7.99
C LEU A 187 -2.32 -8.50 -8.07
N ALA A 188 -1.92 -9.12 -6.95
CA ALA A 188 -1.56 -10.54 -6.92
C ALA A 188 -2.72 -11.43 -7.37
N ALA A 189 -3.95 -11.15 -6.94
CA ALA A 189 -5.14 -11.87 -7.38
C ALA A 189 -5.40 -11.68 -8.89
N ILE A 190 -5.23 -10.46 -9.41
CA ILE A 190 -5.33 -10.17 -10.85
C ILE A 190 -4.29 -10.97 -11.64
N MET A 191 -3.03 -11.00 -11.19
CA MET A 191 -1.95 -11.75 -11.87
C MET A 191 -2.25 -13.26 -11.90
N MET A 192 -2.75 -13.84 -10.82
CA MET A 192 -3.17 -15.25 -10.80
C MET A 192 -4.34 -15.50 -11.76
N ALA A 193 -5.30 -14.59 -11.86
CA ALA A 193 -6.41 -14.71 -12.78
C ALA A 193 -5.98 -14.59 -14.26
N LEU A 194 -5.07 -13.65 -14.57
CA LEU A 194 -4.48 -13.53 -15.90
C LEU A 194 -3.72 -14.80 -16.28
N TRP A 195 -2.94 -15.37 -15.36
CA TRP A 195 -2.25 -16.65 -15.58
C TRP A 195 -3.23 -17.81 -15.85
N THR A 196 -4.29 -17.91 -15.06
CA THR A 196 -5.34 -18.92 -15.28
C THR A 196 -6.02 -18.76 -16.64
N ARG A 197 -6.31 -17.50 -17.01
CA ARG A 197 -6.93 -17.17 -18.31
C ARG A 197 -6.08 -17.63 -19.50
N GLU A 198 -4.77 -17.55 -19.42
CA GLU A 198 -3.89 -18.06 -20.48
C GLU A 198 -3.99 -19.58 -20.66
N GLN A 199 -4.39 -20.31 -19.62
CA GLN A 199 -4.57 -21.77 -19.66
C GLN A 199 -5.98 -22.19 -20.08
N THR A 200 -7.00 -21.44 -19.65
CA THR A 200 -8.42 -21.80 -19.83
C THR A 200 -9.11 -21.07 -20.97
N GLY A 201 -8.59 -19.91 -21.35
CA GLY A 201 -9.26 -18.99 -22.28
C GLY A 201 -10.26 -18.05 -21.61
N ASP A 202 -10.73 -18.36 -20.40
CA ASP A 202 -11.83 -17.67 -19.74
C ASP A 202 -11.38 -16.65 -18.71
N GLY A 203 -12.09 -15.52 -18.65
CA GLY A 203 -11.99 -14.54 -17.57
C GLY A 203 -12.69 -15.02 -16.31
N GLN A 204 -12.46 -14.28 -15.22
CA GLN A 204 -13.09 -14.58 -13.93
C GLN A 204 -13.19 -13.36 -13.05
N MET A 205 -13.98 -13.47 -11.97
CA MET A 205 -14.01 -12.49 -10.91
C MET A 205 -12.96 -12.84 -9.84
N VAL A 206 -12.19 -11.83 -9.41
CA VAL A 206 -11.32 -11.90 -8.23
C VAL A 206 -11.76 -10.86 -7.22
N THR A 207 -11.59 -11.16 -5.94
CA THR A 207 -12.02 -10.28 -4.85
C THR A 207 -10.92 -10.10 -3.82
N SER A 208 -10.83 -8.89 -3.26
CA SER A 208 -10.05 -8.59 -2.07
C SER A 208 -10.79 -7.58 -1.20
N SER A 209 -10.39 -7.43 0.06
CA SER A 209 -11.02 -6.47 0.97
C SER A 209 -10.05 -5.94 2.01
N LEU A 210 -10.34 -4.74 2.54
CA LEU A 210 -9.53 -4.14 3.59
C LEU A 210 -9.51 -5.00 4.86
N ILE A 211 -10.65 -5.54 5.28
CA ILE A 211 -10.72 -6.41 6.47
C ILE A 211 -9.87 -7.67 6.31
N ALA A 212 -9.93 -8.33 5.14
CA ALA A 212 -9.15 -9.54 4.89
C ALA A 212 -7.64 -9.26 4.95
N ASN A 213 -7.20 -8.16 4.34
CA ASN A 213 -5.81 -7.73 4.37
C ASN A 213 -5.35 -7.31 5.76
N GLY A 214 -6.19 -6.61 6.51
CA GLY A 214 -5.91 -6.23 7.89
C GLY A 214 -5.78 -7.44 8.82
N LEU A 215 -6.68 -8.44 8.70
CA LEU A 215 -6.58 -9.71 9.43
C LEU A 215 -5.34 -10.51 9.04
N TRP A 216 -5.00 -10.55 7.75
CA TRP A 216 -3.77 -11.19 7.27
C TRP A 216 -2.51 -10.53 7.86
N SER A 217 -2.47 -9.20 7.91
CA SER A 217 -1.38 -8.44 8.52
C SER A 217 -1.28 -8.66 10.03
N ASN A 218 -2.41 -8.89 10.71
CA ASN A 218 -2.47 -9.24 12.14
C ASN A 218 -2.38 -10.76 12.39
N GLY A 219 -1.86 -11.51 11.43
CA GLY A 219 -1.98 -12.96 11.29
C GLY A 219 -1.69 -13.76 12.55
N VAL A 220 -0.60 -13.46 13.28
CA VAL A 220 -0.26 -14.18 14.53
C VAL A 220 -1.34 -13.99 15.60
N GLY A 221 -1.77 -12.74 15.80
CA GLY A 221 -2.82 -12.42 16.78
C GLY A 221 -4.18 -12.98 16.37
N ALA A 222 -4.54 -12.82 15.10
CA ALA A 222 -5.78 -13.36 14.55
C ALA A 222 -5.82 -14.90 14.67
N GLN A 223 -4.74 -15.57 14.30
CA GLN A 223 -4.66 -17.05 14.41
C GLN A 223 -4.74 -17.52 15.85
N ALA A 224 -4.09 -16.83 16.79
CA ALA A 224 -4.18 -17.15 18.21
C ALA A 224 -5.62 -17.02 18.73
N ALA A 225 -6.31 -15.96 18.33
CA ALA A 225 -7.71 -15.73 18.71
C ALA A 225 -8.65 -16.82 18.16
N LEU A 226 -8.43 -17.29 16.92
CA LEU A 226 -9.18 -18.41 16.33
C LEU A 226 -8.99 -19.72 17.10
N LEU A 227 -7.90 -19.86 17.86
CA LEU A 227 -7.63 -20.99 18.74
C LEU A 227 -8.10 -20.74 20.18
N GLY A 228 -8.81 -19.66 20.46
CA GLY A 228 -9.27 -19.29 21.80
C GLY A 228 -8.18 -18.71 22.71
N SER A 229 -7.01 -18.38 22.15
CA SER A 229 -5.93 -17.72 22.88
C SER A 229 -6.06 -16.21 22.78
N HIS A 230 -5.54 -15.50 23.76
CA HIS A 230 -5.57 -14.04 23.79
C HIS A 230 -4.16 -13.48 23.75
N LEU A 231 -3.94 -12.44 22.94
CA LEU A 231 -2.70 -11.68 23.01
C LEU A 231 -2.67 -10.91 24.36
N PRO A 232 -1.59 -11.09 25.14
CA PRO A 232 -1.43 -10.29 26.35
C PRO A 232 -1.24 -8.81 25.95
N PRO A 233 -1.77 -7.87 26.77
CA PRO A 233 -1.61 -6.44 26.53
C PRO A 233 -0.13 -6.07 26.31
N ARG A 234 0.15 -5.13 25.41
CA ARG A 234 1.51 -4.64 25.17
C ARG A 234 1.95 -3.77 26.35
N PRO A 235 2.97 -4.18 27.12
CA PRO A 235 3.42 -3.40 28.26
C PRO A 235 4.05 -2.09 27.80
N PRO A 236 4.09 -1.05 28.67
CA PRO A 236 4.74 0.21 28.37
C PRO A 236 6.25 0.02 28.08
N ARG A 237 6.84 0.99 27.36
CA ARG A 237 8.25 0.95 26.96
C ARG A 237 9.25 0.82 28.12
N ASP A 238 8.95 1.41 29.26
CA ASP A 238 9.81 1.41 30.45
C ASP A 238 9.80 0.08 31.21
N ARG A 239 8.83 -0.80 30.93
CA ARG A 239 8.72 -2.15 31.50
C ARG A 239 8.33 -3.19 30.42
N PRO A 240 9.12 -3.32 29.34
CA PRO A 240 8.76 -4.18 28.22
C PRO A 240 8.85 -5.66 28.60
N ARG A 241 8.30 -6.54 27.76
CA ARG A 241 8.50 -8.00 27.92
C ARG A 241 9.96 -8.40 27.77
N SER A 242 10.74 -7.65 27.00
CA SER A 242 12.18 -7.82 26.83
C SER A 242 12.84 -6.46 26.61
N ALA A 243 13.81 -6.12 27.43
CA ALA A 243 14.58 -4.88 27.29
C ALA A 243 15.48 -4.89 26.04
N VAL A 244 15.83 -6.07 25.50
CA VAL A 244 16.62 -6.19 24.26
C VAL A 244 15.73 -6.40 23.01
N ALA A 245 14.43 -6.19 23.15
CA ALA A 245 13.47 -6.09 22.06
C ALA A 245 12.57 -4.86 22.27
N ASN A 246 13.19 -3.68 22.34
CA ASN A 246 12.57 -2.45 22.80
C ASN A 246 13.17 -1.23 22.08
N PRO A 247 12.42 -0.12 21.91
CA PRO A 247 13.00 1.11 21.36
C PRO A 247 13.77 1.91 22.41
N TYR A 248 14.86 2.54 21.98
CA TYR A 248 15.71 3.40 22.79
C TYR A 248 16.07 4.70 22.05
N ARG A 249 16.28 5.78 22.82
CA ARG A 249 16.65 7.11 22.31
C ARG A 249 18.14 7.33 22.43
N THR A 250 18.74 7.85 21.38
CA THR A 250 20.17 8.23 21.32
C THR A 250 20.37 9.70 21.69
N ARG A 251 21.63 10.12 21.91
CA ARG A 251 21.99 11.50 22.29
C ARG A 251 21.51 12.54 21.26
N ASP A 252 21.58 12.22 19.98
CA ASP A 252 21.17 13.05 18.84
C ASP A 252 19.66 12.98 18.55
N ASP A 253 18.86 12.62 19.56
CA ASP A 253 17.39 12.54 19.48
C ASP A 253 16.87 11.59 18.40
N ARG A 254 17.62 10.56 18.06
CA ARG A 254 17.13 9.49 17.19
C ARG A 254 16.59 8.33 18.05
N TRP A 255 15.63 7.62 17.50
CA TRP A 255 15.14 6.38 18.11
C TRP A 255 15.66 5.19 17.33
N MET A 256 16.04 4.14 18.03
CA MET A 256 16.43 2.86 17.46
C MET A 256 15.58 1.73 18.05
N GLN A 257 15.22 0.75 17.23
CA GLN A 257 14.54 -0.46 17.65
C GLN A 257 15.55 -1.59 17.75
N ILE A 258 15.75 -2.14 18.93
CA ILE A 258 16.52 -3.37 19.15
C ILE A 258 15.59 -4.56 19.00
N ALA A 259 16.02 -5.62 18.32
CA ALA A 259 15.21 -6.80 18.05
C ALA A 259 16.02 -8.11 18.23
N VAL A 260 16.49 -8.36 19.45
CA VAL A 260 17.23 -9.60 19.79
C VAL A 260 16.25 -10.73 20.02
N VAL A 261 16.21 -11.71 19.11
CA VAL A 261 15.30 -12.87 19.18
C VAL A 261 15.87 -14.02 20.01
N ARG A 262 17.18 -14.27 19.89
CA ARG A 262 17.89 -15.33 20.64
C ARG A 262 18.68 -14.69 21.80
N GLU A 263 17.95 -14.24 22.82
CA GLU A 263 18.50 -13.40 23.89
C GLU A 263 19.72 -14.03 24.58
N ASP A 264 19.62 -15.29 25.06
CA ASP A 264 20.75 -15.91 25.79
C ASP A 264 22.02 -16.05 24.94
N LYS A 265 21.84 -16.41 23.65
CA LYS A 265 22.98 -16.51 22.73
C LYS A 265 23.65 -15.16 22.45
N THR A 266 22.83 -14.11 22.36
CA THR A 266 23.28 -12.77 21.95
C THR A 266 23.70 -11.92 23.16
N TRP A 267 23.31 -12.29 24.37
CA TRP A 267 23.50 -11.52 25.58
C TRP A 267 24.96 -11.12 25.86
N PRO A 268 25.97 -12.01 25.80
CA PRO A 268 27.36 -11.62 26.00
C PRO A 268 27.82 -10.54 25.01
N ALA A 269 27.53 -10.73 23.71
CA ALA A 269 27.87 -9.77 22.67
C ALA A 269 27.14 -8.41 22.86
N PHE A 270 25.88 -8.45 23.29
CA PHE A 270 25.11 -7.25 23.60
C PHE A 270 25.75 -6.47 24.76
N CYS A 271 26.12 -7.13 25.85
CA CYS A 271 26.79 -6.50 27.00
C CYS A 271 28.13 -5.83 26.62
N LEU A 272 28.91 -6.45 25.74
CA LEU A 272 30.12 -5.88 25.18
C LEU A 272 29.80 -4.65 24.28
N ALA A 273 28.84 -4.76 23.38
CA ALA A 273 28.45 -3.68 22.48
C ALA A 273 27.99 -2.42 23.22
N VAL A 274 27.32 -2.55 24.35
CA VAL A 274 26.86 -1.42 25.16
C VAL A 274 27.93 -0.96 26.17
N GLY A 275 29.14 -1.58 26.18
CA GLY A 275 30.25 -1.22 27.07
C GLY A 275 30.00 -1.59 28.54
N ARG A 276 29.15 -2.56 28.81
CA ARG A 276 28.78 -3.02 30.16
C ARG A 276 28.90 -4.55 30.32
N PRO A 277 30.12 -5.11 30.21
CA PRO A 277 30.34 -6.53 30.40
C PRO A 277 30.00 -7.02 31.83
N ASP A 278 29.93 -6.12 32.79
CA ASP A 278 29.55 -6.41 34.18
C ASP A 278 28.07 -6.91 34.27
N ILE A 279 27.17 -6.41 33.45
CA ILE A 279 25.76 -6.81 33.50
C ILE A 279 25.52 -8.23 32.97
N GLU A 280 26.48 -8.82 32.24
CA GLU A 280 26.39 -10.20 31.77
C GLU A 280 26.24 -11.19 32.93
N ARG A 281 27.00 -10.92 34.04
CA ARG A 281 27.02 -11.78 35.22
C ARG A 281 26.16 -11.28 36.38
N ASP A 282 25.40 -10.19 36.17
CA ASP A 282 24.48 -9.68 37.19
C ASP A 282 23.33 -10.71 37.38
N PRO A 283 23.11 -11.16 38.64
CA PRO A 283 22.06 -12.18 38.93
C PRO A 283 20.67 -11.81 38.46
N ARG A 284 20.43 -10.50 38.25
CA ARG A 284 19.13 -10.02 37.71
C ARG A 284 18.96 -10.29 36.23
N PHE A 285 20.07 -10.53 35.48
CA PHE A 285 20.07 -10.57 34.02
C PHE A 285 20.78 -11.82 33.43
N VAL A 286 21.20 -12.75 34.26
CA VAL A 286 22.04 -13.89 33.89
C VAL A 286 21.38 -14.85 32.88
N ASP A 287 20.07 -14.97 32.89
CA ASP A 287 19.30 -15.82 31.98
C ASP A 287 18.04 -15.12 31.48
N LEU A 288 17.39 -15.70 30.47
CA LEU A 288 16.18 -15.15 29.85
C LEU A 288 15.04 -14.88 30.84
N PRO A 289 14.66 -15.82 31.75
CA PRO A 289 13.58 -15.59 32.71
C PRO A 289 13.88 -14.42 33.65
N THR A 290 15.11 -14.33 34.19
CA THR A 290 15.50 -13.25 35.10
C THR A 290 15.59 -11.90 34.39
N ARG A 291 16.12 -11.83 33.15
CA ARG A 291 16.11 -10.61 32.33
C ARG A 291 14.70 -10.08 32.08
N ARG A 292 13.78 -10.97 31.72
CA ARG A 292 12.37 -10.59 31.47
C ARG A 292 11.68 -10.11 32.75
N LYS A 293 11.89 -10.80 33.85
CA LYS A 293 11.36 -10.41 35.16
C LYS A 293 11.86 -9.03 35.61
N ASN A 294 13.13 -8.75 35.33
CA ASN A 294 13.81 -7.50 35.70
C ASN A 294 13.93 -6.51 34.52
N SER A 295 13.09 -6.63 33.51
CA SER A 295 13.18 -5.82 32.28
C SER A 295 13.15 -4.31 32.55
N ALA A 296 12.35 -3.83 33.51
CA ALA A 296 12.32 -2.42 33.90
C ALA A 296 13.67 -1.94 34.48
N ALA A 297 14.30 -2.76 35.33
CA ALA A 297 15.61 -2.44 35.88
C ALA A 297 16.71 -2.40 34.78
N LEU A 298 16.61 -3.31 33.80
CA LEU A 298 17.52 -3.33 32.66
C LEU A 298 17.31 -2.12 31.75
N VAL A 299 16.06 -1.73 31.48
CA VAL A 299 15.75 -0.49 30.72
C VAL A 299 16.34 0.74 31.42
N ALA A 300 16.19 0.85 32.75
CA ALA A 300 16.74 1.97 33.51
C ALA A 300 18.30 2.05 33.44
N ILE A 301 18.98 0.92 33.26
CA ILE A 301 20.42 0.87 33.02
C ILE A 301 20.74 1.26 31.56
N LEU A 302 19.97 0.78 30.59
CA LEU A 302 20.26 0.96 29.16
C LEU A 302 19.93 2.37 28.65
N ASP A 303 18.87 3.00 29.15
CA ASP A 303 18.44 4.34 28.71
C ASP A 303 19.56 5.38 28.77
N PRO A 304 20.27 5.59 29.92
CA PRO A 304 21.36 6.57 30.00
C PRO A 304 22.61 6.17 29.16
N ILE A 305 22.81 4.87 28.95
CA ILE A 305 23.91 4.37 28.09
C ILE A 305 23.63 4.81 26.65
N PHE A 306 22.45 4.55 26.13
CA PHE A 306 22.07 4.89 24.74
C PHE A 306 22.00 6.41 24.54
N ALA A 307 21.49 7.15 25.52
CA ALA A 307 21.43 8.60 25.48
C ALA A 307 22.84 9.30 25.55
N ASN A 308 23.92 8.56 25.79
CA ASN A 308 25.28 9.11 25.90
C ASN A 308 26.02 9.18 24.54
N ARG A 309 25.53 8.54 23.49
CA ARG A 309 26.16 8.50 22.16
C ARG A 309 25.14 8.70 21.06
N ASP A 310 25.61 9.22 19.92
CA ASP A 310 24.78 9.42 18.72
C ASP A 310 24.50 8.10 18.00
N TRP A 311 23.49 8.10 17.16
CA TRP A 311 23.15 6.94 16.33
C TRP A 311 24.36 6.43 15.51
N ALA A 312 25.18 7.33 14.96
CA ALA A 312 26.34 6.94 14.18
C ALA A 312 27.31 6.01 14.95
N HIS A 313 27.54 6.30 16.25
CA HIS A 313 28.33 5.43 17.13
C HIS A 313 27.65 4.08 17.33
N TRP A 314 26.35 4.07 17.69
CA TRP A 314 25.61 2.83 17.97
C TRP A 314 25.51 1.95 16.73
N ARG A 315 25.33 2.53 15.56
CA ARG A 315 25.31 1.79 14.29
C ARG A 315 26.57 0.96 14.08
N LEU A 316 27.75 1.53 14.37
CA LEU A 316 29.02 0.81 14.26
C LEU A 316 29.10 -0.34 15.27
N MET A 317 28.72 -0.11 16.52
CA MET A 317 28.70 -1.14 17.56
C MET A 317 27.76 -2.29 17.19
N TRP A 318 26.56 -1.99 16.71
CA TRP A 318 25.62 -3.01 16.31
C TRP A 318 26.12 -3.85 15.11
N GLN A 319 26.81 -3.23 14.19
CA GLN A 319 27.44 -3.94 13.05
C GLN A 319 28.61 -4.83 13.51
N GLU A 320 29.49 -4.31 14.38
CA GLU A 320 30.64 -5.04 14.89
C GLU A 320 30.23 -6.29 15.68
N PHE A 321 29.23 -6.17 16.54
CA PHE A 321 28.79 -7.25 17.40
C PHE A 321 27.64 -8.10 16.82
N GLY A 322 27.18 -7.79 15.59
CA GLY A 322 26.13 -8.55 14.92
C GLY A 322 24.76 -8.46 15.60
N ILE A 323 24.45 -7.34 16.27
CA ILE A 323 23.18 -7.14 16.95
C ILE A 323 22.15 -6.55 15.99
N PRO A 324 20.96 -7.17 15.84
CA PRO A 324 19.92 -6.66 14.96
C PRO A 324 19.25 -5.42 15.57
N VAL A 325 19.57 -4.26 15.03
CA VAL A 325 19.00 -2.98 15.43
C VAL A 325 18.68 -2.16 14.18
N GLY A 326 17.50 -1.53 14.16
CA GLY A 326 17.07 -0.61 13.11
C GLY A 326 16.91 0.81 13.65
N LEU A 327 17.36 1.81 12.87
CA LEU A 327 17.00 3.20 13.11
C LEU A 327 15.50 3.37 12.86
N ILE A 328 14.78 4.01 13.77
CA ILE A 328 13.42 4.45 13.51
C ILE A 328 13.49 5.66 12.59
N GLY A 329 13.13 5.47 11.33
CA GLY A 329 13.21 6.48 10.28
C GLY A 329 12.29 7.66 10.56
N ARG A 330 12.69 8.84 10.18
CA ARG A 330 11.84 10.04 10.06
C ARG A 330 11.53 10.21 8.59
N LEU A 331 10.26 10.44 8.24
CA LEU A 331 9.87 10.58 6.82
C LEU A 331 10.59 11.75 6.13
N GLN A 332 10.98 12.76 6.88
CA GLN A 332 11.76 13.91 6.38
C GLN A 332 13.16 13.51 5.88
N ASP A 333 13.73 12.42 6.39
CA ASP A 333 15.07 11.95 6.01
C ASP A 333 15.03 11.13 4.70
N LEU A 334 13.82 10.73 4.22
CA LEU A 334 13.66 9.82 3.08
C LEU A 334 14.33 10.29 1.78
N PRO A 335 14.29 11.59 1.39
CA PRO A 335 14.94 12.04 0.17
C PRO A 335 16.45 11.81 0.13
N GLU A 336 17.11 11.71 1.30
CA GLU A 336 18.55 11.51 1.47
C GLU A 336 18.89 10.11 2.00
N ASP A 337 17.88 9.23 2.17
CA ASP A 337 18.11 7.85 2.64
C ASP A 337 18.78 7.03 1.55
N ALA A 338 20.09 6.84 1.72
CA ALA A 338 20.92 6.11 0.76
C ALA A 338 20.44 4.66 0.53
N GLN A 339 19.87 4.01 1.56
CA GLN A 339 19.36 2.64 1.42
C GLN A 339 18.04 2.62 0.64
N ALA A 340 17.12 3.56 0.92
CA ALA A 340 15.86 3.66 0.19
C ALA A 340 16.09 3.96 -1.29
N LEU A 341 17.02 4.86 -1.60
CA LEU A 341 17.43 5.18 -2.97
C LEU A 341 18.12 4.00 -3.66
N ALA A 342 19.11 3.39 -3.01
CA ALA A 342 19.89 2.28 -3.60
C ALA A 342 19.06 1.00 -3.77
N SER A 343 18.07 0.77 -2.91
CA SER A 343 17.16 -0.38 -3.03
C SER A 343 16.10 -0.21 -4.13
N GLY A 344 15.96 0.99 -4.69
CA GLY A 344 14.92 1.29 -5.67
C GLY A 344 13.52 1.47 -5.06
N ALA A 345 13.42 1.63 -3.72
CA ALA A 345 12.16 1.96 -3.08
C ALA A 345 11.70 3.40 -3.39
N VAL A 346 12.66 4.28 -3.68
CA VAL A 346 12.44 5.64 -4.17
C VAL A 346 13.08 5.75 -5.55
N VAL A 347 12.31 6.21 -6.52
CA VAL A 347 12.72 6.29 -7.93
C VAL A 347 12.43 7.66 -8.52
N ALA A 348 13.14 8.00 -9.60
CA ALA A 348 12.89 9.20 -10.37
C ALA A 348 11.54 9.13 -11.12
N THR A 349 10.97 10.29 -11.41
CA THR A 349 9.79 10.46 -12.27
C THR A 349 10.11 11.41 -13.43
N ASN A 350 9.25 11.42 -14.44
CA ASN A 350 9.27 12.42 -15.52
C ASN A 350 8.44 13.68 -15.17
N ASN A 351 7.93 13.77 -13.94
CA ASN A 351 7.22 14.94 -13.45
C ASN A 351 8.21 15.94 -12.81
N PRO A 352 8.48 17.13 -13.40
CA PRO A 352 9.43 18.09 -12.87
C PRO A 352 9.00 18.68 -11.52
N GLU A 353 7.70 18.69 -11.21
CA GLU A 353 7.18 19.16 -9.91
C GLU A 353 7.31 18.14 -8.80
N MET A 354 7.47 16.85 -9.16
CA MET A 354 7.65 15.73 -8.21
C MET A 354 8.74 14.79 -8.74
N PRO A 355 10.03 15.16 -8.65
CA PRO A 355 11.12 14.44 -9.30
C PRO A 355 11.38 13.04 -8.72
N LEU A 356 10.88 12.74 -7.53
CA LEU A 356 10.98 11.45 -6.86
C LEU A 356 9.61 10.93 -6.47
N THR A 357 9.43 9.61 -6.54
CA THR A 357 8.23 8.92 -6.06
C THR A 357 8.57 7.57 -5.43
N LEU A 358 7.61 6.97 -4.74
CA LEU A 358 7.72 5.59 -4.26
C LEU A 358 7.49 4.62 -5.41
N ALA A 359 8.39 3.66 -5.57
CA ALA A 359 8.24 2.55 -6.52
C ALA A 359 7.18 1.54 -6.06
N ALA A 360 6.78 0.65 -6.96
CA ALA A 360 6.12 -0.59 -6.56
C ALA A 360 7.01 -1.37 -5.56
N PRO A 361 6.44 -2.06 -4.55
CA PRO A 361 7.23 -2.70 -3.48
C PRO A 361 7.90 -4.01 -3.92
N PHE A 362 8.16 -4.18 -5.20
CA PHE A 362 8.89 -5.30 -5.79
C PHE A 362 9.55 -4.87 -7.10
N THR A 363 10.56 -5.62 -7.55
CA THR A 363 11.26 -5.39 -8.79
C THR A 363 11.36 -6.68 -9.61
N LEU A 364 11.41 -6.54 -10.91
CA LEU A 364 11.68 -7.63 -11.85
C LEU A 364 13.03 -7.37 -12.52
N ALA A 365 14.04 -8.21 -12.28
CA ALA A 365 15.40 -7.99 -12.76
C ALA A 365 15.50 -7.85 -14.30
N ALA A 366 14.64 -8.57 -15.03
CA ALA A 366 14.62 -8.54 -16.50
C ALA A 366 13.73 -7.42 -17.09
N ALA A 367 13.04 -6.65 -16.25
CA ALA A 367 12.11 -5.63 -16.69
C ALA A 367 12.20 -4.38 -15.79
N PRO A 368 13.26 -3.57 -15.93
CA PRO A 368 13.40 -2.33 -15.17
C PRO A 368 12.25 -1.38 -15.54
N VAL A 369 11.61 -0.84 -14.53
CA VAL A 369 10.52 0.12 -14.70
C VAL A 369 11.12 1.47 -15.11
N PRO A 370 10.64 2.10 -16.20
CA PRO A 370 11.09 3.43 -16.59
C PRO A 370 10.60 4.49 -15.55
N PRO A 371 11.18 5.70 -15.57
CA PRO A 371 10.64 6.81 -14.77
C PRO A 371 9.16 6.99 -15.03
N ALA A 372 8.38 7.18 -13.94
CA ALA A 372 6.93 7.28 -14.04
C ALA A 372 6.50 8.57 -14.76
N GLU A 373 5.54 8.44 -15.67
CA GLU A 373 4.89 9.58 -16.30
C GLU A 373 3.95 10.29 -15.30
N PRO A 374 3.70 11.61 -15.44
CA PRO A 374 2.77 12.32 -14.59
C PRO A 374 1.37 11.70 -14.56
N ALA A 375 0.63 11.94 -13.49
CA ALA A 375 -0.77 11.57 -13.41
C ALA A 375 -1.62 12.47 -14.35
N PRO A 376 -2.68 11.93 -14.97
CA PRO A 376 -3.46 12.68 -15.96
C PRO A 376 -4.34 13.73 -15.30
N LYS A 377 -4.64 14.81 -16.05
CA LYS A 377 -5.75 15.72 -15.74
C LYS A 377 -7.08 15.01 -15.96
N LEU A 378 -8.15 15.53 -15.35
CA LEU A 378 -9.49 14.96 -15.51
C LEU A 378 -9.91 15.02 -16.99
N GLY A 379 -10.26 13.85 -17.55
CA GLY A 379 -10.72 13.74 -18.94
C GLY A 379 -9.66 14.02 -20.01
N GLU A 380 -8.39 14.17 -19.64
CA GLU A 380 -7.31 14.56 -20.55
C GLU A 380 -7.25 13.72 -21.83
N HIS A 381 -7.62 12.45 -21.74
CA HIS A 381 -7.50 11.51 -22.85
C HIS A 381 -8.86 11.09 -23.42
N THR A 382 -9.97 11.76 -23.04
CA THR A 382 -11.33 11.36 -23.41
C THR A 382 -11.47 11.15 -24.91
N ASP A 383 -11.14 12.15 -25.74
CA ASP A 383 -11.28 12.07 -27.20
C ASP A 383 -10.43 10.98 -27.83
N ALA A 384 -9.19 10.84 -27.36
CA ALA A 384 -8.26 9.84 -27.89
C ALA A 384 -8.76 8.41 -27.59
N ILE A 385 -9.26 8.19 -26.36
CA ILE A 385 -9.82 6.88 -25.93
C ILE A 385 -11.09 6.55 -26.74
N LEU A 386 -12.00 7.50 -26.88
CA LEU A 386 -13.25 7.29 -27.63
C LEU A 386 -13.01 7.03 -29.12
N LYS A 387 -12.08 7.76 -29.75
CA LYS A 387 -11.67 7.51 -31.13
C LYS A 387 -11.05 6.12 -31.28
N ALA A 388 -10.18 5.71 -30.36
CA ALA A 388 -9.60 4.36 -30.37
C ALA A 388 -10.64 3.26 -30.18
N ALA A 389 -11.77 3.57 -29.47
CA ALA A 389 -12.93 2.68 -29.34
C ALA A 389 -13.87 2.72 -30.56
N GLY A 390 -13.47 3.37 -31.68
CA GLY A 390 -14.21 3.41 -32.95
C GLY A 390 -15.40 4.38 -32.95
N MET A 391 -15.40 5.39 -32.11
CA MET A 391 -16.42 6.45 -32.15
C MET A 391 -16.02 7.55 -33.15
N THR A 392 -17.01 8.06 -33.88
CA THR A 392 -16.80 9.15 -34.82
C THR A 392 -16.64 10.49 -34.09
N PRO A 393 -16.01 11.51 -34.73
CA PRO A 393 -15.97 12.85 -34.13
C PRO A 393 -17.36 13.43 -33.80
N ASP A 394 -18.38 13.12 -34.61
CA ASP A 394 -19.75 13.58 -34.40
C ASP A 394 -20.40 12.89 -33.19
N ASP A 395 -20.16 11.58 -32.99
CA ASP A 395 -20.61 10.87 -31.79
C ASP A 395 -20.00 11.49 -30.53
N ILE A 396 -18.69 11.77 -30.57
CA ILE A 396 -17.96 12.36 -29.44
C ILE A 396 -18.49 13.78 -29.14
N ALA A 397 -18.71 14.58 -30.18
CA ALA A 397 -19.26 15.92 -30.03
C ALA A 397 -20.67 15.90 -29.40
N THR A 398 -21.50 14.95 -29.82
CA THR A 398 -22.85 14.75 -29.26
C THR A 398 -22.77 14.37 -27.77
N LEU A 399 -21.95 13.37 -27.41
CA LEU A 399 -21.77 12.96 -26.02
C LEU A 399 -21.27 14.11 -25.13
N ARG A 400 -20.42 14.95 -25.69
CA ARG A 400 -19.90 16.13 -24.97
C ARG A 400 -20.97 17.21 -24.81
N ALA A 401 -21.76 17.50 -25.85
CA ALA A 401 -22.87 18.44 -25.80
C ALA A 401 -23.94 18.05 -24.77
N ASP A 402 -24.19 16.73 -24.64
CA ASP A 402 -25.12 16.16 -23.68
C ASP A 402 -24.53 16.03 -22.26
N GLY A 403 -23.27 16.41 -22.04
CA GLY A 403 -22.57 16.34 -20.75
C GLY A 403 -22.27 14.91 -20.29
N ILE A 404 -22.32 13.92 -21.19
CA ILE A 404 -22.02 12.51 -20.90
C ILE A 404 -20.52 12.30 -20.72
N VAL A 405 -19.71 13.01 -21.49
CA VAL A 405 -18.23 13.00 -21.40
C VAL A 405 -17.68 14.41 -21.32
N SER A 406 -16.46 14.56 -20.77
CA SER A 406 -15.77 15.86 -20.74
C SER A 406 -14.30 15.75 -21.10
#